data_9c19bed9586a828e7a67c5ae87e3495b
#
_entry.id   9c19bed9586a828e7a67c5ae87e3495b
#
_cell.length_a   1.000
_cell.length_b   1.000
_cell.length_c   1.000
_cell.angle_alpha   90.00
_cell.angle_beta   90.00
_cell.angle_gamma   90.00
#
_symmetry.space_group_name_H-M   'P 1'
#
loop_
_entity.id
_entity.type
_entity.pdbx_description
1 polymer ?
#
loop_
_entity_poly.entity_id
_entity_poly.type
_entity_poly.pdbx_seq_one_letter_code
_entity_poly.pdbx_strand_id
1 'polypeptide(L)'
;CFGLHEWAMVYRADATRHEIPLRLGAAGTDAVVEAHDLRCTHFDAFRFFTAEAAPRNREPLDREGAVAREQPGCLHAGMDVYKWMLKLGPLVPGRLLLDAFVVARDIRELDMRASPYDLRDWGYSPVAIETPDGKAEYVRQQRLLSTRGQALRRAVLDVLTPAAARD
;
A
#
# COMPACT_ATOMS: atom_id res chain seq x y z
N CYS A 1 5.43 2.50 -6.47
CA CYS A 1 4.50 1.36 -6.55
C CYS A 1 3.12 1.90 -6.93
N PHE A 2 2.64 1.61 -8.12
CA PHE A 2 1.38 2.13 -8.65
C PHE A 2 0.23 1.14 -8.47
N GLY A 3 0.04 0.60 -7.26
CA GLY A 3 -1.03 -0.38 -6.99
C GLY A 3 -0.77 -1.79 -7.51
N LEU A 4 0.38 -2.07 -8.11
CA LEU A 4 0.70 -3.36 -8.73
C LEU A 4 1.12 -4.45 -7.74
N HIS A 5 1.31 -4.14 -6.46
CA HIS A 5 1.75 -5.15 -5.49
C HIS A 5 0.68 -6.24 -5.25
N GLU A 6 -0.61 -5.88 -5.20
CA GLU A 6 -1.70 -6.88 -5.08
C GLU A 6 -1.79 -7.76 -6.35
N TRP A 7 -1.48 -7.21 -7.53
CA TRP A 7 -1.41 -7.96 -8.78
C TRP A 7 -0.24 -8.93 -8.79
N ALA A 8 0.92 -8.50 -8.26
CA ALA A 8 2.09 -9.36 -8.12
C ALA A 8 1.89 -10.52 -7.13
N MET A 9 0.96 -10.39 -6.17
CA MET A 9 0.62 -11.43 -5.22
C MET A 9 -0.22 -12.57 -5.83
N VAL A 10 -0.78 -12.37 -7.01
CA VAL A 10 -1.61 -13.37 -7.72
C VAL A 10 -1.09 -13.67 -9.13
N TYR A 11 0.06 -13.11 -9.51
CA TYR A 11 0.69 -13.34 -10.80
C TYR A 11 1.07 -14.81 -10.97
N ARG A 12 0.52 -15.46 -12.00
CA ARG A 12 0.73 -16.89 -12.29
C ARG A 12 0.49 -17.81 -11.09
N ALA A 13 -0.41 -17.40 -10.18
CA ALA A 13 -0.75 -18.21 -9.03
C ALA A 13 -1.74 -19.31 -9.40
N ASP A 14 -1.51 -20.52 -8.91
CA ASP A 14 -2.43 -21.66 -9.08
C ASP A 14 -3.76 -21.42 -8.33
N ALA A 15 -3.70 -20.67 -7.22
CA ALA A 15 -4.86 -20.28 -6.43
C ALA A 15 -4.68 -18.87 -5.86
N THR A 16 -5.76 -18.11 -5.81
CA THR A 16 -5.77 -16.78 -5.18
C THR A 16 -5.91 -16.89 -3.67
N ARG A 17 -5.37 -15.93 -2.93
CA ARG A 17 -5.47 -15.88 -1.46
C ARG A 17 -6.90 -15.62 -0.95
N HIS A 18 -7.73 -15.06 -1.80
CA HIS A 18 -9.13 -14.73 -1.50
C HIS A 18 -10.03 -15.42 -2.50
N GLU A 19 -11.21 -15.86 -2.06
CA GLU A 19 -12.24 -16.49 -2.91
C GLU A 19 -12.95 -15.50 -3.85
N ILE A 20 -12.50 -14.24 -3.86
CA ILE A 20 -13.06 -13.19 -4.70
C ILE A 20 -12.52 -13.34 -6.11
N PRO A 21 -13.40 -13.28 -7.16
CA PRO A 21 -12.98 -13.39 -8.54
C PRO A 21 -11.99 -12.28 -8.95
N LEU A 22 -11.06 -12.61 -9.85
CA LEU A 22 -10.22 -11.61 -10.50
C LEU A 22 -11.01 -10.89 -11.60
N ARG A 23 -10.99 -9.55 -11.62
CA ARG A 23 -11.74 -8.70 -12.59
C ARG A 23 -11.44 -9.05 -14.05
N LEU A 24 -10.21 -9.39 -14.35
CA LEU A 24 -9.73 -9.69 -15.70
C LEU A 24 -9.46 -11.20 -15.91
N GLY A 25 -9.85 -12.04 -14.94
CA GLY A 25 -9.45 -13.44 -14.90
C GLY A 25 -7.94 -13.62 -14.72
N ALA A 26 -7.45 -14.84 -14.67
CA ALA A 26 -6.03 -15.13 -14.45
C ALA A 26 -5.16 -14.57 -15.60
N ALA A 27 -5.47 -14.91 -16.85
CA ALA A 27 -4.67 -14.48 -18.00
C ALA A 27 -4.62 -12.94 -18.18
N GLY A 28 -5.74 -12.24 -17.94
CA GLY A 28 -5.77 -10.78 -17.99
C GLY A 28 -4.96 -10.15 -16.86
N THR A 29 -5.00 -10.73 -15.67
CA THR A 29 -4.20 -10.30 -14.53
C THR A 29 -2.70 -10.46 -14.82
N ASP A 30 -2.29 -11.59 -15.36
CA ASP A 30 -0.91 -11.86 -15.73
C ASP A 30 -0.41 -10.86 -16.79
N ALA A 31 -1.22 -10.59 -17.80
CA ALA A 31 -0.89 -9.63 -18.86
C ALA A 31 -0.66 -8.22 -18.29
N VAL A 32 -1.42 -7.78 -17.30
CA VAL A 32 -1.20 -6.49 -16.62
C VAL A 32 0.15 -6.46 -15.92
N VAL A 33 0.53 -7.51 -15.20
CA VAL A 33 1.83 -7.60 -14.53
C VAL A 33 2.96 -7.61 -15.54
N GLU A 34 2.80 -8.31 -16.64
CA GLU A 34 3.80 -8.42 -17.71
C GLU A 34 4.03 -7.10 -18.45
N ALA A 35 2.97 -6.29 -18.61
CA ALA A 35 3.03 -4.99 -19.28
C ALA A 35 3.61 -3.86 -18.43
N HIS A 36 3.92 -4.11 -17.14
CA HIS A 36 4.33 -3.05 -16.22
C HIS A 36 5.60 -3.39 -15.45
N ASP A 37 6.39 -2.34 -15.14
CA ASP A 37 7.52 -2.44 -14.22
C ASP A 37 7.05 -2.52 -12.77
N LEU A 38 7.38 -3.60 -12.07
CA LEU A 38 7.18 -3.70 -10.63
C LEU A 38 8.26 -2.90 -9.89
N ARG A 39 7.84 -1.99 -9.01
CA ARG A 39 8.73 -1.11 -8.23
C ARG A 39 8.26 -1.05 -6.77
N CYS A 40 8.04 -2.21 -6.18
CA CYS A 40 7.75 -2.29 -4.75
C CYS A 40 9.02 -1.96 -3.95
N THR A 41 8.87 -1.14 -2.90
CA THR A 41 9.94 -0.75 -1.98
C THR A 41 9.58 -1.10 -0.53
N HIS A 42 8.39 -1.67 -0.31
CA HIS A 42 7.90 -2.04 1.01
C HIS A 42 7.99 -3.55 1.21
N PHE A 43 8.90 -3.99 2.10
CA PHE A 43 9.19 -5.40 2.30
C PHE A 43 7.95 -6.21 2.75
N ASP A 44 7.13 -5.68 3.67
CA ASP A 44 5.95 -6.39 4.17
C ASP A 44 4.85 -6.59 3.10
N ALA A 45 4.90 -5.87 1.97
CA ALA A 45 4.09 -6.17 0.79
C ALA A 45 4.82 -7.14 -0.16
N PHE A 46 6.09 -6.86 -0.46
CA PHE A 46 6.91 -7.65 -1.39
C PHE A 46 7.01 -9.13 -0.99
N ARG A 47 7.11 -9.45 0.30
CA ARG A 47 7.22 -10.83 0.79
C ARG A 47 6.03 -11.73 0.42
N PHE A 48 4.95 -11.15 -0.08
CA PHE A 48 3.77 -11.88 -0.54
C PHE A 48 3.70 -12.05 -2.07
N PHE A 49 4.67 -11.52 -2.80
CA PHE A 49 4.75 -11.75 -4.25
C PHE A 49 4.90 -13.24 -4.53
N THR A 50 4.32 -13.69 -5.64
CA THR A 50 4.58 -15.07 -6.10
C THR A 50 6.06 -15.24 -6.45
N ALA A 51 6.52 -16.50 -6.52
CA ALA A 51 7.88 -16.81 -6.91
C ALA A 51 8.21 -16.27 -8.32
N GLU A 52 7.21 -16.22 -9.20
CA GLU A 52 7.30 -15.70 -10.56
C GLU A 52 7.29 -14.18 -10.62
N ALA A 53 6.62 -13.51 -9.67
CA ALA A 53 6.56 -12.05 -9.60
C ALA A 53 7.77 -11.43 -8.91
N ALA A 54 8.34 -12.07 -7.90
CA ALA A 54 9.45 -11.52 -7.11
C ALA A 54 10.65 -11.09 -7.97
N PRO A 55 11.12 -11.88 -8.96
CA PRO A 55 12.22 -11.47 -9.84
C PRO A 55 11.87 -10.30 -10.78
N ARG A 56 10.59 -10.01 -10.98
CA ARG A 56 10.13 -8.89 -11.82
C ARG A 56 10.18 -7.55 -11.09
N ASN A 57 10.30 -7.57 -9.76
CA ASN A 57 10.50 -6.33 -9.02
C ASN A 57 11.88 -5.73 -9.36
N ARG A 58 11.94 -4.39 -9.44
CA ARG A 58 13.19 -3.69 -9.82
C ARG A 58 14.39 -4.10 -8.98
N GLU A 59 14.16 -4.35 -7.69
CA GLU A 59 15.19 -4.75 -6.73
C GLU A 59 14.62 -5.83 -5.81
N PRO A 60 15.43 -6.82 -5.41
CA PRO A 60 15.07 -7.73 -4.33
C PRO A 60 14.98 -6.94 -3.03
N LEU A 61 13.99 -7.26 -2.20
CA LEU A 61 13.81 -6.63 -0.90
C LEU A 61 14.03 -7.64 0.21
N ASP A 62 14.65 -7.19 1.28
CA ASP A 62 14.84 -7.90 2.52
C ASP A 62 14.36 -7.06 3.72
N ARG A 63 14.25 -7.69 4.88
CA ARG A 63 13.79 -7.03 6.11
C ARG A 63 14.81 -6.01 6.62
N GLU A 64 16.09 -6.26 6.46
CA GLU A 64 17.17 -5.42 6.98
C GLU A 64 17.20 -4.07 6.27
N GLY A 65 17.01 -4.06 4.94
CA GLY A 65 16.97 -2.86 4.13
C GLY A 65 15.61 -2.13 4.12
N ALA A 66 14.59 -2.62 4.82
CA ALA A 66 13.22 -2.09 4.75
C ALA A 66 13.14 -0.59 5.10
N VAL A 67 13.86 -0.16 6.15
CA VAL A 67 13.86 1.24 6.60
C VAL A 67 14.50 2.16 5.56
N ALA A 68 15.62 1.75 4.98
CA ALA A 68 16.37 2.55 4.00
C ALA A 68 15.60 2.69 2.66
N ARG A 69 14.75 1.72 2.35
CA ARG A 69 13.98 1.69 1.09
C ARG A 69 12.56 2.21 1.21
N GLU A 70 12.10 2.57 2.43
CA GLU A 70 10.75 3.09 2.63
C GLU A 70 10.53 4.38 1.82
N GLN A 71 9.40 4.44 1.10
CA GLN A 71 9.01 5.60 0.30
C GLN A 71 7.79 6.29 0.92
N PRO A 72 7.86 7.62 1.16
CA PRO A 72 6.75 8.37 1.75
C PRO A 72 5.44 8.30 0.96
N GLY A 73 5.55 8.11 -0.37
CA GLY A 73 4.39 7.95 -1.26
C GLY A 73 3.81 6.53 -1.29
N CYS A 74 4.42 5.56 -0.61
CA CYS A 74 3.90 4.21 -0.55
C CYS A 74 2.65 4.14 0.34
N LEU A 75 1.57 3.50 -0.15
CA LEU A 75 0.35 3.32 0.64
C LEU A 75 0.62 2.50 1.91
N HIS A 76 1.43 1.45 1.83
CA HIS A 76 1.80 0.64 2.99
C HIS A 76 2.55 1.44 4.06
N ALA A 77 3.46 2.33 3.66
CA ALA A 77 4.13 3.23 4.60
C ALA A 77 3.13 4.15 5.31
N GLY A 78 2.07 4.57 4.62
CA GLY A 78 0.96 5.32 5.21
C GLY A 78 0.14 4.49 6.23
N MET A 79 -0.17 3.23 5.92
CA MET A 79 -0.84 2.31 6.84
C MET A 79 0.04 1.96 8.05
N ASP A 80 1.35 1.86 7.85
CA ASP A 80 2.32 1.59 8.93
C ASP A 80 2.33 2.69 10.00
N VAL A 81 1.98 3.93 9.65
CA VAL A 81 1.84 5.01 10.65
C VAL A 81 0.82 4.62 11.73
N TYR A 82 -0.35 4.10 11.33
CA TYR A 82 -1.34 3.60 12.29
C TYR A 82 -0.80 2.42 13.10
N LYS A 83 -0.16 1.44 12.44
CA LYS A 83 0.45 0.27 13.10
C LYS A 83 1.45 0.68 14.17
N TRP A 84 2.31 1.64 13.89
CA TRP A 84 3.30 2.12 14.85
C TRP A 84 2.68 2.92 15.99
N MET A 85 1.70 3.80 15.71
CA MET A 85 0.98 4.51 16.75
C MET A 85 0.23 3.56 17.71
N LEU A 86 -0.36 2.49 17.17
CA LEU A 86 -1.01 1.46 17.97
C LEU A 86 0.00 0.74 18.90
N LYS A 87 1.20 0.45 18.42
CA LYS A 87 2.27 -0.19 19.20
C LYS A 87 2.86 0.73 20.27
N LEU A 88 2.90 2.03 20.03
CA LEU A 88 3.32 3.04 21.00
C LEU A 88 2.31 3.20 22.17
N GLY A 89 1.08 2.78 21.95
CA GLY A 89 0.03 2.70 22.99
C GLY A 89 -0.21 4.05 23.66
N PRO A 90 -0.11 4.12 25.01
CA PRO A 90 -0.47 5.30 25.78
C PRO A 90 0.43 6.52 25.53
N LEU A 91 1.55 6.37 24.85
CA LEU A 91 2.44 7.49 24.46
C LEU A 91 1.83 8.35 23.35
N VAL A 92 0.82 7.84 22.64
CA VAL A 92 0.15 8.55 21.54
C VAL A 92 -1.21 9.04 21.99
N PRO A 93 -1.55 10.34 21.82
CA PRO A 93 -2.89 10.85 22.11
C PRO A 93 -3.95 10.08 21.29
N GLY A 94 -5.05 9.69 21.95
CA GLY A 94 -6.12 8.87 21.35
C GLY A 94 -6.72 9.50 20.08
N ARG A 95 -6.81 10.84 20.00
CA ARG A 95 -7.26 11.54 18.80
C ARG A 95 -6.33 11.29 17.63
N LEU A 96 -5.00 11.36 17.85
CA LEU A 96 -4.02 11.14 16.79
C LEU A 96 -4.05 9.69 16.30
N LEU A 97 -4.26 8.73 17.20
CA LEU A 97 -4.44 7.33 16.86
C LEU A 97 -5.70 7.12 16.01
N LEU A 98 -6.81 7.78 16.36
CA LEU A 98 -8.05 7.73 15.58
C LEU A 98 -7.88 8.32 14.17
N ASP A 99 -7.23 9.48 14.06
CA ASP A 99 -6.93 10.11 12.78
C ASP A 99 -6.04 9.19 11.89
N ALA A 100 -5.06 8.51 12.50
CA ALA A 100 -4.23 7.53 11.79
C ALA A 100 -5.02 6.32 11.33
N PHE A 101 -5.96 5.81 12.13
CA PHE A 101 -6.87 4.74 11.72
C PHE A 101 -7.73 5.14 10.52
N VAL A 102 -8.29 6.35 10.53
CA VAL A 102 -9.11 6.86 9.42
C VAL A 102 -8.28 6.92 8.14
N VAL A 103 -7.05 7.45 8.20
CA VAL A 103 -6.16 7.49 7.03
C VAL A 103 -5.78 6.09 6.57
N ALA A 104 -5.48 5.17 7.46
CA ALA A 104 -5.16 3.78 7.11
C ALA A 104 -6.34 3.06 6.45
N ARG A 105 -7.58 3.31 6.92
CA ARG A 105 -8.81 2.80 6.31
C ARG A 105 -8.98 3.34 4.88
N ASP A 106 -8.83 4.65 4.69
CA ASP A 106 -8.99 5.29 3.37
C ASP A 106 -7.91 4.79 2.39
N ILE A 107 -6.68 4.56 2.88
CA ILE A 107 -5.60 3.94 2.11
C ILE A 107 -5.99 2.51 1.72
N ARG A 108 -6.49 1.71 2.67
CA ARG A 108 -6.89 0.32 2.39
C ARG A 108 -8.01 0.26 1.37
N GLU A 109 -8.96 1.19 1.40
CA GLU A 109 -10.02 1.27 0.39
C GLU A 109 -9.44 1.49 -1.01
N LEU A 110 -8.53 2.47 -1.18
CA LEU A 110 -7.87 2.70 -2.47
C LEU A 110 -7.10 1.46 -2.94
N ASP A 111 -6.38 0.82 -2.04
CA ASP A 111 -5.59 -0.37 -2.29
C ASP A 111 -6.47 -1.53 -2.80
N MET A 112 -7.59 -1.79 -2.13
CA MET A 112 -8.58 -2.78 -2.52
C MET A 112 -9.20 -2.46 -3.89
N ARG A 113 -9.61 -1.22 -4.12
CA ARG A 113 -10.21 -0.78 -5.39
C ARG A 113 -9.22 -0.84 -6.57
N ALA A 114 -7.93 -0.70 -6.32
CA ALA A 114 -6.86 -0.81 -7.31
C ALA A 114 -6.37 -2.26 -7.51
N SER A 115 -6.82 -3.20 -6.68
CA SER A 115 -6.41 -4.60 -6.73
C SER A 115 -6.99 -5.33 -7.95
N PRO A 116 -6.48 -6.54 -8.28
CA PRO A 116 -7.05 -7.35 -9.35
C PRO A 116 -8.41 -7.96 -9.03
N TYR A 117 -8.85 -7.92 -7.78
CA TYR A 117 -10.09 -8.55 -7.33
C TYR A 117 -11.35 -7.76 -7.73
N ASP A 118 -12.43 -8.45 -8.00
CA ASP A 118 -13.74 -7.84 -8.29
C ASP A 118 -14.52 -7.60 -6.99
N LEU A 119 -14.55 -6.35 -6.54
CA LEU A 119 -15.21 -5.95 -5.30
C LEU A 119 -16.56 -5.24 -5.55
N ARG A 120 -17.11 -5.30 -6.77
CA ARG A 120 -18.35 -4.60 -7.11
C ARG A 120 -19.55 -5.08 -6.30
N ASP A 121 -19.61 -6.38 -5.99
CA ASP A 121 -20.66 -6.95 -5.15
C ASP A 121 -20.60 -6.43 -3.69
N TRP A 122 -19.46 -5.87 -3.29
CA TRP A 122 -19.27 -5.23 -1.98
C TRP A 122 -19.43 -3.70 -2.05
N GLY A 123 -19.88 -3.16 -3.18
CA GLY A 123 -20.12 -1.74 -3.38
C GLY A 123 -18.86 -0.92 -3.75
N TYR A 124 -17.73 -1.56 -4.04
CA TYR A 124 -16.49 -0.88 -4.41
C TYR A 124 -16.26 -0.88 -5.92
N SER A 125 -16.38 0.30 -6.53
CA SER A 125 -16.01 0.48 -7.93
C SER A 125 -14.49 0.41 -8.10
N PRO A 126 -13.97 -0.30 -9.11
CA PRO A 126 -12.54 -0.45 -9.31
C PRO A 126 -11.85 0.87 -9.71
N VAL A 127 -10.61 1.04 -9.27
CA VAL A 127 -9.66 1.97 -9.84
C VAL A 127 -8.78 1.18 -10.81
N ALA A 128 -9.13 1.22 -12.09
CA ALA A 128 -8.57 0.34 -13.13
C ALA A 128 -7.14 0.79 -13.52
N ILE A 129 -6.16 0.47 -12.69
CA ILE A 129 -4.75 0.91 -12.86
C ILE A 129 -4.08 0.38 -14.14
N GLU A 130 -4.67 -0.60 -14.78
CA GLU A 130 -4.30 -1.13 -16.09
C GLU A 130 -4.66 -0.17 -17.23
N THR A 131 -5.49 0.85 -16.97
CA THR A 131 -5.83 1.90 -17.93
C THR A 131 -5.12 3.22 -17.62
N PRO A 132 -4.90 4.10 -18.61
CA PRO A 132 -4.32 5.43 -18.37
C PRO A 132 -5.12 6.27 -17.36
N ASP A 133 -6.45 6.29 -17.49
CA ASP A 133 -7.34 7.07 -16.63
C ASP A 133 -7.37 6.54 -15.19
N GLY A 134 -7.48 5.22 -15.02
CA GLY A 134 -7.43 4.58 -13.70
C GLY A 134 -6.08 4.77 -13.03
N LYS A 135 -4.98 4.75 -13.80
CA LYS A 135 -3.64 5.04 -13.29
C LYS A 135 -3.51 6.50 -12.83
N ALA A 136 -4.05 7.45 -13.60
CA ALA A 136 -4.06 8.87 -13.23
C ALA A 136 -4.87 9.10 -11.94
N GLU A 137 -6.04 8.47 -11.83
CA GLU A 137 -6.89 8.54 -10.63
C GLU A 137 -6.19 7.93 -9.41
N TYR A 138 -5.57 6.75 -9.56
CA TYR A 138 -4.78 6.15 -8.48
C TYR A 138 -3.69 7.11 -7.98
N VAL A 139 -2.90 7.69 -8.90
CA VAL A 139 -1.82 8.62 -8.54
C VAL A 139 -2.36 9.85 -7.81
N ARG A 140 -3.50 10.39 -8.26
CA ARG A 140 -4.15 11.53 -7.60
C ARG A 140 -4.53 11.19 -6.14
N GLN A 141 -5.20 10.07 -5.93
CA GLN A 141 -5.61 9.62 -4.61
C GLN A 141 -4.41 9.28 -3.73
N GLN A 142 -3.42 8.55 -4.26
CA GLN A 142 -2.20 8.20 -3.56
C GLN A 142 -1.46 9.44 -3.02
N ARG A 143 -1.37 10.53 -3.82
CA ARG A 143 -0.73 11.78 -3.38
C ARG A 143 -1.48 12.43 -2.21
N LEU A 144 -2.80 12.49 -2.27
CA LEU A 144 -3.63 13.05 -1.17
C LEU A 144 -3.44 12.24 0.12
N LEU A 145 -3.51 10.91 0.03
CA LEU A 145 -3.34 10.02 1.17
C LEU A 145 -1.92 10.07 1.73
N SER A 146 -0.90 10.14 0.87
CA SER A 146 0.49 10.32 1.28
C SER A 146 0.68 11.63 2.07
N THR A 147 0.11 12.74 1.61
CA THR A 147 0.18 14.02 2.32
C THR A 147 -0.42 13.93 3.72
N ARG A 148 -1.59 13.28 3.84
CA ARG A 148 -2.25 13.03 5.15
C ARG A 148 -1.39 12.14 6.05
N GLY A 149 -0.86 11.05 5.51
CA GLY A 149 0.02 10.12 6.23
C GLY A 149 1.30 10.79 6.75
N GLN A 150 1.93 11.64 5.93
CA GLN A 150 3.12 12.38 6.33
C GLN A 150 2.83 13.44 7.40
N ALA A 151 1.66 14.08 7.37
CA ALA A 151 1.23 15.00 8.43
C ALA A 151 1.09 14.27 9.77
N LEU A 152 0.47 13.08 9.77
CA LEU A 152 0.34 12.24 10.97
C LEU A 152 1.70 11.73 11.47
N ARG A 153 2.60 11.33 10.58
CA ARG A 153 3.97 10.93 10.95
C ARG A 153 4.70 12.05 11.67
N ARG A 154 4.63 13.27 11.16
CA ARG A 154 5.23 14.45 11.85
C ARG A 154 4.59 14.68 13.21
N ALA A 155 3.27 14.67 13.29
CA ALA A 155 2.55 14.90 14.53
C ALA A 155 2.93 13.90 15.65
N VAL A 156 3.10 12.60 15.32
CA VAL A 156 3.52 11.62 16.33
C VAL A 156 4.99 11.82 16.73
N LEU A 157 5.86 12.17 15.79
CA LEU A 157 7.26 12.48 16.12
C LEU A 157 7.36 13.71 17.03
N ASP A 158 6.56 14.74 16.80
CA ASP A 158 6.49 15.93 17.65
C ASP A 158 6.04 15.60 19.09
N VAL A 159 5.12 14.66 19.25
CA VAL A 159 4.70 14.20 20.59
C VAL A 159 5.80 13.41 21.28
N LEU A 160 6.56 12.59 20.54
CA LEU A 160 7.59 11.71 21.11
C LEU A 160 8.92 12.39 21.33
N THR A 161 9.18 13.53 20.66
CA THR A 161 10.45 14.26 20.80
C THR A 161 10.34 15.25 21.96
N PRO A 162 11.16 15.14 23.01
CA PRO A 162 11.20 16.11 24.10
C PRO A 162 11.45 17.54 23.58
N ALA A 163 10.84 18.53 24.21
CA ALA A 163 10.98 19.94 23.83
C ALA A 163 12.45 20.42 23.83
N ALA A 164 13.26 19.88 24.73
CA ALA A 164 14.69 20.19 24.86
C ALA A 164 15.61 19.63 23.73
N ALA A 165 15.07 18.81 22.85
CA ALA A 165 15.80 18.23 21.71
C ALA A 165 15.49 18.93 20.37
N ARG A 166 14.80 20.08 20.41
CA ARG A 166 14.35 20.83 19.21
C ARG A 166 15.16 22.09 18.93
N ASP A 167 16.20 22.38 19.75
CA ASP A 167 17.11 23.53 19.59
C ASP A 167 18.34 23.20 18.73
#